data_e6c750f98eb8cf5fcd59fd3f60aca4c0
#
_entry.id   e6c750f98eb8cf5fcd59fd3f60aca4c0
#
_cell.length_a   1.000
_cell.length_b   1.000
_cell.length_c   1.000
_cell.angle_alpha   90.00
_cell.angle_beta   90.00
_cell.angle_gamma   90.00
#
_symmetry.space_group_name_H-M   'P 1'
#
loop_
_entity.id
_entity.type
_entity.pdbx_description
1 polymer ?
#
loop_
_entity_poly.entity_id
_entity_poly.type
_entity_poly.pdbx_seq_one_letter_code
_entity_poly.pdbx_strand_id
1 'polypeptide(L)'
;VLPLIKQVATEESKLVKYVSVRPVSGTSRQNIMGEIPEAIWDEMYSAVKELDLAFYNMEMDGYKVSGYFAIANAILEDNDVNLATELISAIGKAIGKALDKAILYGKNVKMPMGIVTSLLLAEAPAGYPETGRKWEDLSTSHVITGTNATGTKLFQDITKATGVIDND
;
A
#
# COMPACT_ATOMS: atom_id res chain seq x y z
N VAL A 1 -13.51 -20.98 11.54
CA VAL A 1 -13.84 -20.40 10.23
C VAL A 1 -13.01 -19.13 9.97
N LEU A 2 -12.98 -18.14 10.88
CA LEU A 2 -12.29 -16.86 10.68
C LEU A 2 -10.75 -16.99 10.43
N PRO A 3 -10.01 -17.85 11.18
CA PRO A 3 -8.59 -18.07 10.91
C PRO A 3 -8.34 -18.64 9.51
N LEU A 4 -9.18 -19.58 9.09
CA LEU A 4 -9.07 -20.22 7.78
C LEU A 4 -9.30 -19.21 6.63
N ILE A 5 -10.30 -18.34 6.76
CA ILE A 5 -10.56 -17.28 5.79
C ILE A 5 -9.36 -16.33 5.69
N LYS A 6 -8.76 -15.96 6.83
CA LYS A 6 -7.54 -15.10 6.84
C LYS A 6 -6.36 -15.80 6.15
N GLN A 7 -6.17 -17.08 6.40
CA GLN A 7 -5.11 -17.86 5.76
C GLN A 7 -5.30 -17.87 4.24
N VAL A 8 -6.49 -18.26 3.76
CA VAL A 8 -6.79 -18.27 2.32
C VAL A 8 -6.65 -16.89 1.70
N ALA A 9 -7.10 -15.82 2.37
CA ALA A 9 -6.95 -14.47 1.87
C ALA A 9 -5.47 -14.05 1.73
N THR A 10 -4.60 -14.46 2.67
CA THR A 10 -3.17 -14.18 2.63
C THR A 10 -2.46 -15.00 1.54
N GLU A 11 -2.86 -16.25 1.33
CA GLU A 11 -2.31 -17.14 0.30
C GLU A 11 -2.71 -16.68 -1.12
N GLU A 12 -3.94 -16.22 -1.30
CA GLU A 12 -4.47 -15.76 -2.58
C GLU A 12 -4.02 -14.33 -2.95
N SER A 13 -3.72 -13.49 -1.97
CA SER A 13 -3.17 -12.17 -2.22
C SER A 13 -1.71 -12.28 -2.66
N LYS A 14 -1.38 -11.64 -3.77
CA LYS A 14 -0.01 -11.62 -4.32
C LYS A 14 0.85 -10.54 -3.66
N LEU A 15 0.25 -9.48 -3.17
CA LEU A 15 0.95 -8.28 -2.70
C LEU A 15 1.08 -8.20 -1.17
N VAL A 16 0.16 -8.80 -0.42
CA VAL A 16 0.17 -8.77 1.06
C VAL A 16 1.49 -9.28 1.65
N LYS A 17 2.14 -10.25 1.00
CA LYS A 17 3.43 -10.78 1.43
C LYS A 17 4.59 -9.77 1.35
N TYR A 18 4.45 -8.72 0.57
CA TYR A 18 5.46 -7.65 0.40
C TYR A 18 5.14 -6.42 1.24
N VAL A 19 4.00 -6.41 1.93
CA VAL A 19 3.53 -5.29 2.74
C VAL A 19 3.51 -5.69 4.21
N SER A 20 3.99 -4.82 5.10
CA SER A 20 3.90 -5.05 6.54
C SER A 20 2.49 -4.76 7.04
N VAL A 21 1.72 -5.82 7.29
CA VAL A 21 0.36 -5.71 7.84
C VAL A 21 0.43 -5.64 9.36
N ARG A 22 -0.04 -4.54 9.94
CA ARG A 22 -0.14 -4.37 11.39
C ARG A 22 -1.60 -4.48 11.81
N PRO A 23 -1.97 -5.47 12.64
CA PRO A 23 -3.32 -5.54 13.18
C PRO A 23 -3.51 -4.39 14.19
N VAL A 24 -4.55 -3.59 14.00
CA VAL A 24 -4.88 -2.47 14.86
C VAL A 24 -6.27 -2.68 15.44
N SER A 25 -6.41 -2.45 16.74
CA SER A 25 -7.68 -2.46 17.44
C SER A 25 -8.03 -1.03 17.84
N GLY A 26 -8.82 -0.35 17.01
CA GLY A 26 -9.16 1.06 17.19
C GLY A 26 -8.18 2.02 16.48
N THR A 27 -8.10 3.26 16.95
CA THR A 27 -7.17 4.27 16.43
C THR A 27 -5.73 3.90 16.79
N SER A 28 -4.85 3.83 15.83
CA SER A 28 -3.43 3.59 16.05
C SER A 28 -2.63 4.86 15.85
N ARG A 29 -1.70 5.12 16.76
CA ARG A 29 -0.70 6.18 16.63
C ARG A 29 0.63 5.57 16.25
N GLN A 30 1.20 6.05 15.16
CA GLN A 30 2.55 5.67 14.74
C GLN A 30 3.46 6.88 14.76
N ASN A 31 4.59 6.76 15.48
CA ASN A 31 5.64 7.75 15.40
C ASN A 31 6.42 7.54 14.11
N ILE A 32 6.49 8.57 13.30
CA ILE A 32 7.30 8.61 12.10
C ILE A 32 8.50 9.48 12.39
N MET A 33 9.69 8.97 12.07
CA MET A 33 10.93 9.73 12.14
C MET A 33 10.95 10.72 10.98
N GLY A 34 11.24 11.98 11.26
CA GLY A 34 11.40 13.02 10.26
C GLY A 34 12.64 12.84 9.41
N GLU A 35 13.01 13.87 8.71
CA GLU A 35 14.23 13.89 7.90
C GLU A 35 15.46 13.74 8.81
N ILE A 36 16.37 12.83 8.43
CA ILE A 36 17.61 12.63 9.17
C ILE A 36 18.58 13.73 8.75
N PRO A 37 19.01 14.61 9.66
CA PRO A 37 19.96 15.66 9.32
C PRO A 37 21.31 15.07 8.95
N GLU A 38 21.98 15.67 7.97
CA GLU A 38 23.35 15.30 7.64
C GLU A 38 24.31 15.66 8.78
N ALA A 39 25.30 14.78 8.99
CA ALA A 39 26.38 15.07 9.91
C ALA A 39 27.24 16.22 9.39
N ILE A 40 27.64 17.13 10.28
CA ILE A 40 28.41 18.32 9.94
C ILE A 40 29.89 18.02 10.09
N TRP A 41 30.67 18.33 9.06
CA TRP A 41 32.13 18.31 9.15
C TRP A 41 32.61 19.58 9.84
N ASP A 42 33.39 19.43 10.90
CA ASP A 42 33.91 20.54 11.69
C ASP A 42 35.41 20.35 11.97
N GLU A 43 36.10 21.41 12.42
CA GLU A 43 37.50 21.34 12.77
C GLU A 43 37.70 20.42 13.98
N MET A 44 38.91 19.82 14.08
CA MET A 44 39.25 18.79 15.10
C MET A 44 39.01 19.27 16.55
N TYR A 45 39.09 20.56 16.82
CA TYR A 45 38.93 21.15 18.15
C TYR A 45 37.67 21.96 18.34
N SER A 46 36.73 21.92 17.38
CA SER A 46 35.46 22.63 17.52
C SER A 46 34.47 21.82 18.39
N ALA A 47 33.52 22.52 19.00
CA ALA A 47 32.47 21.85 19.78
C ALA A 47 31.53 21.10 18.83
N VAL A 48 31.17 19.86 19.22
CA VAL A 48 30.23 19.04 18.47
C VAL A 48 28.86 19.72 18.43
N LYS A 49 28.29 19.88 17.23
CA LYS A 49 26.96 20.46 17.04
C LYS A 49 25.89 19.42 17.24
N GLU A 50 24.79 19.80 17.89
CA GLU A 50 23.63 18.96 18.06
C GLU A 50 22.91 18.77 16.73
N LEU A 51 22.53 17.51 16.42
CA LEU A 51 21.71 17.16 15.28
C LEU A 51 20.27 16.98 15.78
N ASP A 52 19.37 17.83 15.31
CA ASP A 52 17.96 17.80 15.72
C ASP A 52 17.20 16.75 14.90
N LEU A 53 16.66 15.75 15.59
CA LEU A 53 15.84 14.69 15.00
C LEU A 53 14.39 14.80 15.47
N ALA A 54 13.52 15.22 14.60
CA ALA A 54 12.10 15.38 14.89
C ALA A 54 11.32 14.07 14.71
N PHE A 55 10.40 13.78 15.64
CA PHE A 55 9.45 12.68 15.55
C PHE A 55 8.03 13.23 15.41
N TYR A 56 7.27 12.65 14.48
CA TYR A 56 5.90 13.06 14.21
C TYR A 56 4.94 11.91 14.51
N ASN A 57 3.81 12.26 15.10
CA ASN A 57 2.73 11.30 15.34
C ASN A 57 1.77 11.32 14.16
N MET A 58 1.57 10.15 13.54
CA MET A 58 0.52 9.93 12.56
C MET A 58 -0.57 9.06 13.19
N GLU A 59 -1.79 9.57 13.21
CA GLU A 59 -2.97 8.81 13.62
C GLU A 59 -3.52 8.08 12.41
N MET A 60 -3.76 6.78 12.56
CA MET A 60 -4.32 5.94 11.52
C MET A 60 -5.57 5.24 12.05
N ASP A 61 -6.67 5.40 11.32
CA ASP A 61 -7.89 4.64 11.56
C ASP A 61 -7.87 3.32 10.80
N GLY A 62 -8.39 2.27 11.43
CA GLY A 62 -8.52 0.97 10.81
C GLY A 62 -9.62 0.96 9.75
N TYR A 63 -9.35 0.33 8.62
CA TYR A 63 -10.35 0.11 7.57
C TYR A 63 -10.98 -1.27 7.70
N LYS A 64 -12.29 -1.36 7.42
CA LYS A 64 -13.03 -2.62 7.48
C LYS A 64 -13.27 -3.16 6.06
N VAL A 65 -12.84 -4.39 5.82
CA VAL A 65 -13.24 -5.16 4.64
C VAL A 65 -14.35 -6.11 5.05
N SER A 66 -15.50 -6.04 4.40
CA SER A 66 -16.66 -6.89 4.69
C SER A 66 -17.46 -7.21 3.43
N GLY A 67 -18.12 -8.38 3.45
CA GLY A 67 -19.01 -8.83 2.40
C GLY A 67 -19.84 -10.01 2.89
N TYR A 68 -20.87 -10.38 2.15
CA TYR A 68 -21.69 -11.56 2.41
C TYR A 68 -22.09 -12.23 1.10
N PHE A 69 -22.27 -13.54 1.15
CA PHE A 69 -22.90 -14.32 0.09
C PHE A 69 -24.28 -14.78 0.54
N ALA A 70 -25.27 -14.56 -0.29
CA ALA A 70 -26.61 -15.15 -0.12
C ALA A 70 -26.73 -16.38 -1.04
N ILE A 71 -27.13 -17.51 -0.47
CA ILE A 71 -27.25 -18.78 -1.17
C ILE A 71 -28.64 -19.30 -0.96
N ALA A 72 -29.28 -19.79 -2.03
CA ALA A 72 -30.59 -20.42 -1.93
C ALA A 72 -30.50 -21.79 -1.22
N ASN A 73 -31.45 -22.08 -0.32
CA ASN A 73 -31.49 -23.35 0.43
C ASN A 73 -31.53 -24.57 -0.49
N ALA A 74 -32.18 -24.47 -1.64
CA ALA A 74 -32.23 -25.56 -2.62
C ALA A 74 -30.82 -25.98 -3.12
N ILE A 75 -29.87 -25.04 -3.24
CA ILE A 75 -28.50 -25.36 -3.64
C ILE A 75 -27.74 -26.06 -2.51
N LEU A 76 -28.07 -25.75 -1.25
CA LEU A 76 -27.46 -26.38 -0.08
C LEU A 76 -27.92 -27.83 0.09
N GLU A 77 -29.16 -28.16 -0.30
CA GLU A 77 -29.74 -29.49 -0.17
C GLU A 77 -29.37 -30.45 -1.32
N ASP A 78 -29.07 -29.91 -2.50
CA ASP A 78 -28.81 -30.67 -3.75
C ASP A 78 -27.30 -30.88 -4.03
N ASN A 79 -26.45 -30.60 -3.10
CA ASN A 79 -24.98 -30.57 -3.37
C ASN A 79 -24.26 -31.68 -2.59
N ASP A 80 -23.76 -32.69 -3.30
CA ASP A 80 -22.87 -33.73 -2.79
C ASP A 80 -21.44 -33.24 -2.46
N VAL A 81 -21.11 -32.02 -2.84
CA VAL A 81 -19.80 -31.43 -2.63
C VAL A 81 -19.78 -30.59 -1.34
N ASN A 82 -18.65 -30.53 -0.68
CA ASN A 82 -18.47 -29.75 0.54
C ASN A 82 -18.53 -28.22 0.23
N LEU A 83 -19.74 -27.75 -0.08
CA LEU A 83 -20.05 -26.36 -0.45
C LEU A 83 -19.53 -25.34 0.58
N ALA A 84 -19.48 -25.70 1.86
CA ALA A 84 -18.94 -24.84 2.91
C ALA A 84 -17.46 -24.53 2.69
N THR A 85 -16.66 -25.49 2.25
CA THR A 85 -15.22 -25.28 1.97
C THR A 85 -15.01 -24.41 0.74
N GLU A 86 -15.81 -24.60 -0.31
CA GLU A 86 -15.76 -23.77 -1.51
C GLU A 86 -16.15 -22.33 -1.22
N LEU A 87 -17.16 -22.11 -0.39
CA LEU A 87 -17.57 -20.78 0.05
C LEU A 87 -16.50 -20.07 0.87
N ILE A 88 -15.85 -20.77 1.79
CA ILE A 88 -14.74 -20.24 2.57
C ILE A 88 -13.60 -19.83 1.64
N SER A 89 -13.28 -20.66 0.66
CA SER A 89 -12.28 -20.35 -0.37
C SER A 89 -12.68 -19.14 -1.21
N ALA A 90 -13.93 -19.06 -1.65
CA ALA A 90 -14.45 -17.94 -2.43
C ALA A 90 -14.40 -16.61 -1.65
N ILE A 91 -14.76 -16.62 -0.36
CA ILE A 91 -14.66 -15.46 0.53
C ILE A 91 -13.20 -15.05 0.69
N GLY A 92 -12.29 -15.99 0.93
CA GLY A 92 -10.87 -15.74 1.05
C GLY A 92 -10.29 -15.08 -0.21
N LYS A 93 -10.65 -15.62 -1.39
CA LYS A 93 -10.25 -15.04 -2.70
C LYS A 93 -10.80 -13.63 -2.92
N ALA A 94 -12.04 -13.37 -2.53
CA ALA A 94 -12.65 -12.06 -2.66
C ALA A 94 -11.92 -11.00 -1.77
N ILE A 95 -11.59 -11.39 -0.53
CA ILE A 95 -10.84 -10.54 0.39
C ILE A 95 -9.40 -10.31 -0.14
N GLY A 96 -8.71 -11.35 -0.60
CA GLY A 96 -7.37 -11.24 -1.19
C GLY A 96 -7.32 -10.27 -2.37
N LYS A 97 -8.28 -10.37 -3.30
CA LYS A 97 -8.42 -9.43 -4.42
C LYS A 97 -8.69 -8.00 -3.97
N ALA A 98 -9.51 -7.81 -2.93
CA ALA A 98 -9.82 -6.49 -2.39
C ALA A 98 -8.58 -5.85 -1.75
N LEU A 99 -7.76 -6.65 -1.04
CA LEU A 99 -6.50 -6.20 -0.45
C LEU A 99 -5.48 -5.81 -1.54
N ASP A 100 -5.27 -6.64 -2.55
CA ASP A 100 -4.36 -6.34 -3.66
C ASP A 100 -4.77 -5.04 -4.39
N LYS A 101 -6.06 -4.89 -4.64
CA LYS A 101 -6.59 -3.66 -5.24
C LYS A 101 -6.38 -2.43 -4.37
N ALA A 102 -6.56 -2.56 -3.05
CA ALA A 102 -6.35 -1.46 -2.12
C ALA A 102 -4.87 -1.07 -2.02
N ILE A 103 -3.96 -2.05 -2.01
CA ILE A 103 -2.50 -1.81 -1.98
C ILE A 103 -2.05 -1.01 -3.22
N LEU A 104 -2.56 -1.32 -4.41
CA LEU A 104 -2.16 -0.64 -5.64
C LEU A 104 -2.95 0.65 -5.88
N TYR A 105 -4.27 0.61 -5.79
CA TYR A 105 -5.17 1.66 -6.29
C TYR A 105 -6.11 2.22 -5.21
N GLY A 106 -5.80 2.05 -3.95
CA GLY A 106 -6.60 2.61 -2.86
C GLY A 106 -6.67 4.13 -2.93
N LYS A 107 -7.86 4.72 -2.69
CA LYS A 107 -8.13 6.15 -2.87
C LYS A 107 -8.08 6.97 -1.58
N ASN A 108 -7.64 6.42 -0.47
CA ASN A 108 -7.65 7.05 0.85
C ASN A 108 -9.05 7.46 1.36
N VAL A 109 -10.12 6.91 0.77
CA VAL A 109 -11.50 7.12 1.22
C VAL A 109 -12.10 5.77 1.55
N LYS A 110 -12.36 5.48 2.82
CA LYS A 110 -12.84 4.17 3.32
C LYS A 110 -11.93 2.97 2.98
N MET A 111 -10.73 3.22 2.50
CA MET A 111 -9.69 2.24 2.19
C MET A 111 -8.32 2.91 2.29
N PRO A 112 -7.23 2.16 2.52
CA PRO A 112 -5.88 2.74 2.56
C PRO A 112 -5.50 3.36 1.21
N MET A 113 -4.55 4.29 1.23
CA MET A 113 -3.97 4.85 0.02
C MET A 113 -3.10 3.82 -0.68
N GLY A 114 -3.33 3.62 -1.97
CA GLY A 114 -2.55 2.72 -2.79
C GLY A 114 -1.27 3.35 -3.33
N ILE A 115 -0.29 2.52 -3.65
CA ILE A 115 1.02 2.96 -4.16
C ILE A 115 0.87 3.79 -5.44
N VAL A 116 0.10 3.29 -6.40
CA VAL A 116 -0.11 4.01 -7.68
C VAL A 116 -0.84 5.34 -7.47
N THR A 117 -1.83 5.35 -6.58
CA THR A 117 -2.56 6.58 -6.24
C THR A 117 -1.63 7.60 -5.59
N SER A 118 -0.76 7.16 -4.68
CA SER A 118 0.24 8.03 -4.03
C SER A 118 1.23 8.63 -5.04
N LEU A 119 1.71 7.83 -6.00
CA LEU A 119 2.64 8.30 -7.04
C LEU A 119 2.01 9.31 -8.00
N LEU A 120 0.69 9.26 -8.20
CA LEU A 120 -0.03 10.17 -9.10
C LEU A 120 -0.48 11.48 -8.43
N LEU A 121 -0.34 11.61 -7.10
CA LEU A 121 -0.73 12.81 -6.38
C LEU A 121 0.37 13.87 -6.43
N ALA A 122 0.04 15.02 -7.03
CA ALA A 122 0.93 16.19 -7.02
C ALA A 122 0.96 16.90 -5.64
N GLU A 123 -0.14 16.83 -4.89
CA GLU A 123 -0.28 17.49 -3.59
C GLU A 123 -0.39 16.46 -2.46
N ALA A 124 0.03 16.85 -1.25
CA ALA A 124 -0.06 16.01 -0.08
C ALA A 124 -1.52 15.60 0.22
N PRO A 125 -1.77 14.31 0.53
CA PRO A 125 -3.12 13.87 0.90
C PRO A 125 -3.54 14.47 2.24
N ALA A 126 -4.87 14.60 2.45
CA ALA A 126 -5.41 15.08 3.71
C ALA A 126 -4.91 14.24 4.89
N GLY A 127 -4.40 14.90 5.93
CA GLY A 127 -3.84 14.26 7.12
C GLY A 127 -2.36 13.88 7.00
N TYR A 128 -1.69 14.27 5.92
CA TYR A 128 -0.24 14.11 5.82
C TYR A 128 0.46 15.09 6.80
N PRO A 129 1.45 14.65 7.58
CA PRO A 129 2.14 15.49 8.54
C PRO A 129 3.10 16.45 7.81
N GLU A 130 2.64 17.67 7.52
CA GLU A 130 3.41 18.70 6.78
C GLU A 130 4.71 19.12 7.49
N THR A 131 4.75 19.00 8.80
CA THR A 131 5.89 19.41 9.63
C THR A 131 7.02 18.39 9.69
N GLY A 132 6.79 17.17 9.16
CA GLY A 132 7.77 16.10 9.21
C GLY A 132 8.58 15.99 7.94
N ARG A 133 8.09 15.16 7.06
CA ARG A 133 8.68 14.93 5.76
C ARG A 133 7.88 15.71 4.73
N LYS A 134 8.51 16.60 4.01
CA LYS A 134 7.85 17.33 2.94
C LYS A 134 7.28 16.36 1.91
N TRP A 135 6.06 16.62 1.45
CA TRP A 135 5.51 15.88 0.32
C TRP A 135 6.29 16.23 -0.93
N GLU A 136 6.71 15.21 -1.65
CA GLU A 136 7.40 15.36 -2.93
C GLU A 136 6.46 14.92 -4.06
N ASP A 137 6.32 15.77 -5.07
CA ASP A 137 5.54 15.43 -6.27
C ASP A 137 6.34 14.46 -7.15
N LEU A 138 6.03 13.18 -7.02
CA LEU A 138 6.64 12.12 -7.83
C LEU A 138 5.90 11.90 -9.16
N SER A 139 4.76 12.56 -9.38
CA SER A 139 3.94 12.35 -10.58
C SER A 139 4.63 12.78 -11.87
N THR A 140 5.50 13.78 -11.79
CA THR A 140 6.22 14.33 -12.94
C THR A 140 7.59 13.67 -13.16
N SER A 141 8.26 13.23 -12.10
CA SER A 141 9.62 12.67 -12.15
C SER A 141 9.67 11.16 -12.24
N HIS A 142 8.76 10.46 -11.52
CA HIS A 142 8.77 9.01 -11.37
C HIS A 142 7.65 8.28 -12.13
N VAL A 143 6.75 9.02 -12.78
CA VAL A 143 5.68 8.44 -13.59
C VAL A 143 5.93 8.69 -15.07
N ILE A 144 6.24 7.65 -15.80
CA ILE A 144 6.43 7.70 -17.24
C ILE A 144 5.13 7.30 -17.91
N THR A 145 4.50 8.24 -18.61
CA THR A 145 3.28 7.96 -19.40
C THR A 145 3.64 7.56 -20.81
N GLY A 146 3.38 6.30 -21.16
CA GLY A 146 3.51 5.80 -22.53
C GLY A 146 2.33 6.24 -23.39
N THR A 147 2.59 6.72 -24.61
CA THR A 147 1.57 7.16 -25.56
C THR A 147 0.92 6.02 -26.34
N ASN A 148 1.58 4.87 -26.44
CA ASN A 148 1.09 3.69 -27.15
C ASN A 148 1.59 2.41 -26.48
N ALA A 149 0.65 1.60 -25.99
CA ALA A 149 0.94 0.33 -25.30
C ALA A 149 1.24 -0.86 -26.24
N THR A 150 1.60 -0.65 -27.52
CA THR A 150 1.80 -1.72 -28.48
C THR A 150 3.06 -1.56 -29.33
N GLY A 151 3.67 -2.67 -29.68
CA GLY A 151 4.77 -2.78 -30.65
C GLY A 151 6.06 -2.09 -30.21
N THR A 152 6.78 -1.53 -31.18
CA THR A 152 8.10 -0.92 -30.99
C THR A 152 8.10 0.26 -30.01
N LYS A 153 7.00 1.01 -29.92
CA LYS A 153 6.88 2.15 -29.00
C LYS A 153 6.82 1.71 -27.54
N LEU A 154 6.10 0.63 -27.22
CA LEU A 154 6.10 0.04 -25.88
C LEU A 154 7.52 -0.36 -25.46
N PHE A 155 8.28 -0.99 -26.36
CA PHE A 155 9.66 -1.38 -26.09
C PHE A 155 10.56 -0.17 -25.84
N GLN A 156 10.41 0.89 -26.63
CA GLN A 156 11.14 2.16 -26.43
C GLN A 156 10.80 2.82 -25.11
N ASP A 157 9.53 2.84 -24.69
CA ASP A 157 9.09 3.41 -23.43
C ASP A 157 9.65 2.61 -22.24
N ILE A 158 9.66 1.28 -22.32
CA ILE A 158 10.28 0.41 -21.30
C ILE A 158 11.80 0.66 -21.23
N THR A 159 12.49 0.77 -22.37
CA THR A 159 13.94 1.02 -22.41
C THR A 159 14.28 2.40 -21.83
N LYS A 160 13.45 3.41 -22.06
CA LYS A 160 13.62 4.73 -21.45
C LYS A 160 13.41 4.68 -19.93
N ALA A 161 12.38 3.94 -19.49
CA ALA A 161 12.10 3.78 -18.07
C ALA A 161 13.27 3.10 -17.33
N THR A 162 13.85 2.04 -17.89
CA THR A 162 15.03 1.38 -17.32
C THR A 162 16.25 2.29 -17.28
N GLY A 163 16.47 3.11 -18.30
CA GLY A 163 17.59 4.07 -18.34
C GLY A 163 17.48 5.19 -17.30
N VAL A 164 16.28 5.51 -16.82
CA VAL A 164 16.08 6.46 -15.71
C VAL A 164 16.44 5.82 -14.35
N ILE A 165 16.09 4.54 -14.15
CA ILE A 165 16.37 3.81 -12.91
C ILE A 165 17.88 3.58 -12.71
N ASP A 166 18.65 3.38 -13.79
CA ASP A 166 20.09 3.12 -13.72
C ASP A 166 20.93 4.41 -13.43
N ASN A 167 20.32 5.60 -13.43
CA ASN A 167 21.00 6.88 -13.21
C ASN A 167 20.81 7.49 -11.82
N ASP A 168 20.03 6.85 -10.94
CA ASP A 168 19.86 7.16 -9.53
C ASP A 168 20.68 6.15 -8.66
#